data_f2a8b0467c419a5dea857470043f9e68
#
_entry.id   f2a8b0467c419a5dea857470043f9e68
#
_cell.length_a   1.000
_cell.length_b   1.000
_cell.length_c   1.000
_cell.angle_alpha   90.00
_cell.angle_beta   90.00
_cell.angle_gamma   90.00
#
_symmetry.space_group_name_H-M   'P 1'
#
loop_
_entity.id
_entity.type
_entity.pdbx_description
1 polymer ?
#
loop_
_entity_poly.entity_id
_entity_poly.type
_entity_poly.pdbx_seq_one_letter_code
_entity_poly.pdbx_strand_id
1 'polypeptide(L)'
;MFRTPFILPLFFPTLTWRVNTIEKELFLTFDDGPIPGPTEFVLDTLKHFDAKATFFCIGDNIRKYPEIARRILADNHQIANHTFNHLKGWGTSTEKYVSNVALCKKEIDDLFRASIQGQSGQRVAASEKNLFRPPYGRIRSKQINALTEQYRIVMWDVLTSDYSQSLSPEKCLRGTISAARPGSIIVFHDSLKAQRNMTYALPKCLEHFSNLGYQFKALPNSSF
;
A
#
# COMPACT_ATOMS: atom_id res chain seq x y z
N MET A 1 13.36 6.24 -12.52
CA MET A 1 12.38 7.35 -12.42
C MET A 1 11.60 7.13 -11.14
N PHE A 2 11.58 8.10 -10.22
CA PHE A 2 10.92 7.96 -8.91
C PHE A 2 9.49 8.51 -8.92
N ARG A 3 9.17 9.48 -9.76
CA ARG A 3 7.82 10.04 -9.86
C ARG A 3 7.09 9.47 -11.08
N THR A 4 5.83 9.13 -10.90
CA THR A 4 4.93 8.73 -11.99
C THR A 4 4.81 9.87 -13.01
N PRO A 5 4.99 9.59 -14.32
CA PRO A 5 4.79 10.58 -15.37
C PRO A 5 3.38 11.18 -15.30
N PHE A 6 3.28 12.50 -15.40
CA PHE A 6 2.02 13.23 -15.28
C PHE A 6 0.95 12.82 -16.32
N ILE A 7 1.40 12.22 -17.41
CA ILE A 7 0.53 11.76 -18.49
C ILE A 7 -0.28 10.50 -18.12
N LEU A 8 0.24 9.63 -17.24
CA LEU A 8 -0.44 8.37 -16.87
C LEU A 8 -1.80 8.61 -16.17
N PRO A 9 -1.94 9.54 -15.22
CA PRO A 9 -3.24 9.89 -14.65
C PRO A 9 -4.26 10.37 -15.68
N LEU A 10 -3.81 11.03 -16.75
CA LEU A 10 -4.69 11.51 -17.83
C LEU A 10 -5.26 10.34 -18.66
N PHE A 11 -4.45 9.31 -18.91
CA PHE A 11 -4.92 8.11 -19.62
C PHE A 11 -5.74 7.14 -18.75
N PHE A 12 -5.54 7.19 -17.44
CA PHE A 12 -6.22 6.31 -16.47
C PHE A 12 -6.84 7.12 -15.32
N PRO A 13 -7.83 7.99 -15.62
CA PRO A 13 -8.39 8.90 -14.61
C PRO A 13 -9.24 8.18 -13.55
N THR A 14 -9.65 6.94 -13.81
CA THR A 14 -10.39 6.12 -12.85
C THR A 14 -9.50 5.50 -11.77
N LEU A 15 -8.18 5.57 -11.93
CA LEU A 15 -7.21 5.07 -10.96
C LEU A 15 -6.73 6.20 -10.04
N THR A 16 -6.53 5.90 -8.78
CA THR A 16 -6.02 6.86 -7.80
C THR A 16 -4.49 6.87 -7.82
N TRP A 17 -3.90 8.00 -8.19
CA TRP A 17 -2.45 8.16 -8.29
C TRP A 17 -1.86 9.02 -7.15
N ARG A 18 -2.66 9.91 -6.61
CA ARG A 18 -2.29 10.87 -5.58
C ARG A 18 -3.55 11.30 -4.81
N VAL A 19 -3.40 11.69 -3.55
CA VAL A 19 -4.47 12.32 -2.78
C VAL A 19 -4.52 13.82 -3.10
N ASN A 20 -5.71 14.35 -3.37
CA ASN A 20 -5.87 15.79 -3.62
C ASN A 20 -5.93 16.55 -2.30
N THR A 21 -4.80 17.09 -1.87
CA THR A 21 -4.68 17.89 -0.64
C THR A 21 -3.62 18.98 -0.83
N ILE A 22 -3.82 20.11 -0.18
CA ILE A 22 -2.85 21.21 -0.03
C ILE A 22 -2.07 21.09 1.28
N GLU A 23 -2.56 20.26 2.20
CA GLU A 23 -1.93 20.05 3.50
C GLU A 23 -0.60 19.27 3.34
N LYS A 24 0.31 19.48 4.27
CA LYS A 24 1.56 18.73 4.35
C LYS A 24 1.31 17.30 4.80
N GLU A 25 0.67 16.50 3.93
CA GLU A 25 0.33 15.11 4.17
C GLU A 25 1.00 14.22 3.13
N LEU A 26 1.55 13.10 3.58
CA LEU A 26 2.09 12.03 2.75
C LEU A 26 1.40 10.72 3.11
N PHE A 27 1.17 9.91 2.08
CA PHE A 27 0.49 8.62 2.22
C PHE A 27 1.48 7.50 1.92
N LEU A 28 2.06 6.96 3.00
CA LEU A 28 2.97 5.82 2.88
C LEU A 28 2.18 4.55 2.63
N THR A 29 2.62 3.79 1.65
CA THR A 29 2.03 2.50 1.33
C THR A 29 3.11 1.44 1.21
N PHE A 30 2.81 0.22 1.67
CA PHE A 30 3.70 -0.92 1.65
C PHE A 30 3.06 -2.06 0.88
N ASP A 31 3.79 -2.62 -0.08
CA ASP A 31 3.33 -3.73 -0.92
C ASP A 31 4.11 -5.01 -0.57
N ASP A 32 3.54 -6.17 -0.85
CA ASP A 32 4.10 -7.52 -0.75
C ASP A 32 4.01 -8.21 0.62
N GLY A 33 3.87 -7.50 1.72
CA GLY A 33 3.70 -8.07 3.07
C GLY A 33 2.34 -8.79 3.28
N PRO A 34 2.05 -9.20 4.53
CA PRO A 34 2.96 -9.19 5.67
C PRO A 34 3.95 -10.36 5.64
N ILE A 35 5.20 -10.11 6.05
CA ILE A 35 6.21 -11.17 6.24
C ILE A 35 7.05 -10.88 7.47
N PRO A 36 7.60 -11.92 8.14
CA PRO A 36 8.51 -11.73 9.27
C PRO A 36 9.76 -10.92 8.90
N GLY A 37 10.19 -10.08 9.80
CA GLY A 37 11.34 -9.20 9.66
C GLY A 37 11.00 -7.87 8.97
N PRO A 38 10.87 -7.80 7.63
CA PRO A 38 10.59 -6.52 6.94
C PRO A 38 9.33 -5.82 7.40
N THR A 39 8.18 -6.52 7.51
CA THR A 39 6.92 -5.89 7.95
C THR A 39 7.00 -5.42 9.39
N GLU A 40 7.61 -6.22 10.28
CA GLU A 40 7.79 -5.86 11.69
C GLU A 40 8.69 -4.63 11.84
N PHE A 41 9.80 -4.55 11.09
CA PHE A 41 10.66 -3.36 11.04
C PHE A 41 9.88 -2.11 10.60
N VAL A 42 9.03 -2.23 9.58
CA VAL A 42 8.18 -1.13 9.13
C VAL A 42 7.26 -0.66 10.24
N LEU A 43 6.56 -1.58 10.91
CA LEU A 43 5.63 -1.26 12.00
C LEU A 43 6.33 -0.55 13.16
N ASP A 44 7.50 -1.04 13.59
CA ASP A 44 8.30 -0.40 14.64
C ASP A 44 8.75 1.00 14.24
N THR A 45 9.18 1.17 12.97
CA THR A 45 9.59 2.47 12.43
C THR A 45 8.41 3.44 12.38
N LEU A 46 7.26 3.04 11.86
CA LEU A 46 6.06 3.88 11.80
C LEU A 46 5.60 4.31 13.19
N LYS A 47 5.64 3.40 14.16
CA LYS A 47 5.30 3.69 15.56
C LYS A 47 6.21 4.77 16.16
N HIS A 48 7.52 4.71 15.89
CA HIS A 48 8.50 5.70 16.37
C HIS A 48 8.18 7.13 15.88
N PHE A 49 7.63 7.28 14.67
CA PHE A 49 7.28 8.58 14.07
C PHE A 49 5.78 8.93 14.20
N ASP A 50 5.00 8.20 14.98
CA ASP A 50 3.52 8.31 15.05
C ASP A 50 2.86 8.37 13.66
N ALA A 51 3.44 7.65 12.70
CA ALA A 51 3.00 7.60 11.31
C ALA A 51 1.93 6.53 11.12
N LYS A 52 0.93 6.80 10.27
CA LYS A 52 -0.04 5.81 9.81
C LYS A 52 0.16 5.50 8.33
N ALA A 53 -0.11 4.28 7.94
CA ALA A 53 0.15 3.78 6.58
C ALA A 53 -0.92 2.81 6.10
N THR A 54 -0.92 2.53 4.78
CA THR A 54 -1.75 1.50 4.17
C THR A 54 -0.86 0.38 3.64
N PHE A 55 -1.16 -0.87 4.03
CA PHE A 55 -0.46 -2.07 3.60
C PHE A 55 -1.28 -2.81 2.56
N PHE A 56 -0.79 -2.87 1.32
CA PHE A 56 -1.37 -3.69 0.25
C PHE A 56 -0.81 -5.11 0.38
N CYS A 57 -1.56 -5.94 1.09
CA CYS A 57 -1.12 -7.25 1.51
C CYS A 57 -1.43 -8.33 0.49
N ILE A 58 -0.50 -9.27 0.32
CA ILE A 58 -0.72 -10.52 -0.40
C ILE A 58 -1.56 -11.45 0.47
N GLY A 59 -2.68 -11.96 -0.04
CA GLY A 59 -3.60 -12.79 0.73
C GLY A 59 -2.96 -14.07 1.29
N ASP A 60 -2.08 -14.71 0.52
CA ASP A 60 -1.32 -15.89 0.97
C ASP A 60 -0.39 -15.56 2.15
N ASN A 61 0.15 -14.35 2.21
CA ASN A 61 0.96 -13.89 3.33
C ASN A 61 0.12 -13.58 4.56
N ILE A 62 -1.07 -12.99 4.40
CA ILE A 62 -2.03 -12.81 5.52
C ILE A 62 -2.34 -14.17 6.15
N ARG A 63 -2.63 -15.19 5.33
CA ARG A 63 -2.91 -16.55 5.79
C ARG A 63 -1.73 -17.21 6.50
N LYS A 64 -0.50 -16.99 6.01
CA LYS A 64 0.73 -17.57 6.58
C LYS A 64 1.19 -16.86 7.86
N TYR A 65 0.98 -15.56 7.95
CA TYR A 65 1.47 -14.71 9.03
C TYR A 65 0.35 -13.86 9.66
N PRO A 66 -0.72 -14.52 10.17
CA PRO A 66 -1.89 -13.81 10.68
C PRO A 66 -1.58 -12.91 11.88
N GLU A 67 -0.57 -13.23 12.68
CA GLU A 67 -0.20 -12.42 13.84
C GLU A 67 0.39 -11.06 13.40
N ILE A 68 1.22 -11.06 12.35
CA ILE A 68 1.78 -9.81 11.81
C ILE A 68 0.65 -8.99 11.17
N ALA A 69 -0.28 -9.64 10.45
CA ALA A 69 -1.44 -8.97 9.90
C ALA A 69 -2.35 -8.35 10.99
N ARG A 70 -2.56 -9.05 12.12
CA ARG A 70 -3.30 -8.49 13.26
C ARG A 70 -2.57 -7.30 13.88
N ARG A 71 -1.23 -7.34 13.96
CA ARG A 71 -0.43 -6.23 14.45
C ARG A 71 -0.59 -4.98 13.58
N ILE A 72 -0.64 -5.12 12.24
CA ILE A 72 -0.92 -3.99 11.34
C ILE A 72 -2.23 -3.28 11.76
N LEU A 73 -3.30 -4.05 12.03
CA LEU A 73 -4.59 -3.50 12.47
C LEU A 73 -4.52 -2.91 13.89
N ALA A 74 -3.86 -3.60 14.82
CA ALA A 74 -3.72 -3.16 16.21
C ALA A 74 -2.95 -1.84 16.34
N ASP A 75 -1.99 -1.60 15.47
CA ASP A 75 -1.21 -0.36 15.39
C ASP A 75 -1.96 0.74 14.60
N ASN A 76 -3.27 0.53 14.28
CA ASN A 76 -4.15 1.45 13.53
C ASN A 76 -3.65 1.79 12.13
N HIS A 77 -3.02 0.85 11.46
CA HIS A 77 -2.75 0.92 10.03
C HIS A 77 -3.89 0.28 9.23
N GLN A 78 -3.93 0.58 7.94
CA GLN A 78 -4.93 0.04 7.03
C GLN A 78 -4.38 -1.15 6.27
N ILE A 79 -5.18 -2.22 6.12
CA ILE A 79 -4.91 -3.35 5.22
C ILE A 79 -5.73 -3.19 3.95
N ALA A 80 -5.09 -3.40 2.81
CA ALA A 80 -5.65 -3.34 1.47
C ALA A 80 -5.25 -4.57 0.65
N ASN A 81 -5.92 -4.79 -0.48
CA ASN A 81 -5.78 -5.98 -1.30
C ASN A 81 -4.64 -5.85 -2.32
N HIS A 82 -3.71 -6.84 -2.35
CA HIS A 82 -2.64 -6.95 -3.35
C HIS A 82 -2.67 -8.28 -4.12
N THR A 83 -3.87 -8.81 -4.40
CA THR A 83 -4.13 -10.17 -4.89
C THR A 83 -3.76 -11.26 -3.89
N PHE A 84 -4.21 -12.50 -4.16
CA PHE A 84 -3.94 -13.59 -3.21
C PHE A 84 -2.49 -14.11 -3.27
N ASN A 85 -1.90 -14.22 -4.46
CA ASN A 85 -0.55 -14.74 -4.65
C ASN A 85 0.34 -13.86 -5.55
N HIS A 86 0.18 -12.53 -5.45
CA HIS A 86 0.93 -11.54 -6.22
C HIS A 86 0.79 -11.71 -7.73
N LEU A 87 -0.45 -12.05 -8.17
CA LEU A 87 -0.74 -12.38 -9.55
C LEU A 87 -0.68 -11.13 -10.46
N LYS A 88 0.14 -11.19 -11.51
CA LYS A 88 0.23 -10.11 -12.50
C LYS A 88 -1.01 -10.09 -13.40
N GLY A 89 -1.65 -8.92 -13.60
CA GLY A 89 -2.83 -8.80 -14.44
C GLY A 89 -2.55 -9.04 -15.92
N TRP A 90 -1.40 -8.55 -16.43
CA TRP A 90 -0.99 -8.81 -17.81
C TRP A 90 -0.64 -10.29 -18.01
N GLY A 91 -1.21 -10.90 -19.07
CA GLY A 91 -1.05 -12.33 -19.34
C GLY A 91 -1.99 -13.25 -18.57
N THR A 92 -2.85 -12.69 -17.68
CA THR A 92 -3.86 -13.45 -16.94
C THR A 92 -5.25 -13.12 -17.48
N SER A 93 -6.15 -14.11 -17.58
CA SER A 93 -7.55 -13.87 -17.95
C SER A 93 -8.25 -13.01 -16.89
N THR A 94 -9.29 -12.28 -17.27
CA THR A 94 -10.02 -11.39 -16.34
C THR A 94 -10.66 -12.20 -15.22
N GLU A 95 -11.27 -13.33 -15.53
CA GLU A 95 -11.95 -14.21 -14.57
C GLU A 95 -10.96 -14.73 -13.51
N LYS A 96 -9.81 -15.26 -13.96
CA LYS A 96 -8.76 -15.76 -13.06
C LYS A 96 -8.20 -14.64 -12.17
N TYR A 97 -8.03 -13.44 -12.75
CA TYR A 97 -7.50 -12.29 -11.99
C TYR A 97 -8.49 -11.83 -10.92
N VAL A 98 -9.76 -11.63 -11.30
CA VAL A 98 -10.82 -11.21 -10.37
C VAL A 98 -11.02 -12.25 -9.26
N SER A 99 -11.04 -13.54 -9.60
CA SER A 99 -11.10 -14.62 -8.59
C SER A 99 -9.92 -14.56 -7.61
N ASN A 100 -8.72 -14.22 -8.08
CA ASN A 100 -7.53 -14.10 -7.23
C ASN A 100 -7.61 -12.88 -6.28
N VAL A 101 -8.17 -11.76 -6.75
CA VAL A 101 -8.48 -10.58 -5.91
C VAL A 101 -9.54 -10.94 -4.85
N ALA A 102 -10.59 -11.69 -5.23
CA ALA A 102 -11.64 -12.12 -4.31
C ALA A 102 -11.11 -13.09 -3.22
N LEU A 103 -10.17 -13.98 -3.56
CA LEU A 103 -9.49 -14.83 -2.57
C LEU A 103 -8.73 -13.99 -1.53
N CYS A 104 -7.99 -12.97 -1.96
CA CYS A 104 -7.31 -12.08 -1.03
C CYS A 104 -8.30 -11.32 -0.14
N LYS A 105 -9.42 -10.83 -0.71
CA LYS A 105 -10.47 -10.17 0.06
C LYS A 105 -11.01 -11.08 1.16
N LYS A 106 -11.21 -12.36 0.86
CA LYS A 106 -11.67 -13.34 1.86
C LYS A 106 -10.70 -13.42 3.05
N GLU A 107 -9.39 -13.50 2.82
CA GLU A 107 -8.40 -13.52 3.91
C GLU A 107 -8.44 -12.21 4.75
N ILE A 108 -8.62 -11.06 4.09
CA ILE A 108 -8.78 -9.78 4.77
C ILE A 108 -10.05 -9.76 5.63
N ASP A 109 -11.18 -10.20 5.07
CA ASP A 109 -12.46 -10.23 5.80
C ASP A 109 -12.42 -11.19 6.99
N ASP A 110 -11.78 -12.35 6.84
CA ASP A 110 -11.61 -13.33 7.92
C ASP A 110 -10.70 -12.76 9.04
N LEU A 111 -9.64 -12.04 8.68
CA LEU A 111 -8.77 -11.35 9.62
C LEU A 111 -9.55 -10.29 10.43
N PHE A 112 -10.35 -9.46 9.77
CA PHE A 112 -11.17 -8.46 10.45
C PHE A 112 -12.19 -9.09 11.39
N ARG A 113 -12.90 -10.15 10.97
CA ARG A 113 -13.84 -10.87 11.83
C ARG A 113 -13.18 -11.42 13.08
N ALA A 114 -12.00 -12.02 12.94
CA ALA A 114 -11.24 -12.55 14.08
C ALA A 114 -10.79 -11.42 15.04
N SER A 115 -10.49 -10.23 14.52
CA SER A 115 -10.07 -9.09 15.33
C SER A 115 -11.23 -8.43 16.10
N ILE A 116 -12.46 -8.52 15.59
CA ILE A 116 -13.67 -7.93 16.22
C ILE A 116 -14.25 -8.86 17.31
N GLN A 117 -14.03 -10.15 17.27
CA GLN A 117 -14.56 -11.10 18.28
C GLN A 117 -14.07 -10.81 19.71
N GLY A 118 -13.09 -9.92 19.90
CA GLY A 118 -12.60 -9.45 21.19
C GLY A 118 -13.03 -8.02 21.59
N GLN A 119 -13.72 -7.26 20.73
CA GLN A 119 -14.10 -5.87 20.99
C GLN A 119 -15.53 -5.60 20.49
N SER A 120 -16.41 -5.17 21.40
CA SER A 120 -17.78 -4.76 21.08
C SER A 120 -17.76 -3.50 20.20
N GLY A 121 -18.14 -3.63 18.95
CA GLY A 121 -18.81 -2.62 18.15
C GLY A 121 -18.00 -1.48 17.55
N GLN A 122 -17.45 -1.70 16.36
CA GLN A 122 -17.51 -0.67 15.33
C GLN A 122 -17.81 -1.36 13.98
N ARG A 123 -19.05 -1.21 13.51
CA ARG A 123 -19.42 -1.54 12.14
C ARG A 123 -18.69 -0.56 11.22
N VAL A 124 -17.79 -1.05 10.40
CA VAL A 124 -17.31 -0.31 9.23
C VAL A 124 -18.52 -0.04 8.34
N ALA A 125 -18.78 1.22 8.05
CA ALA A 125 -19.90 1.63 7.22
C ALA A 125 -19.83 0.95 5.84
N ALA A 126 -20.94 0.34 5.42
CA ALA A 126 -21.03 -0.52 4.23
C ALA A 126 -21.00 0.23 2.88
N SER A 127 -20.57 1.50 2.83
CA SER A 127 -20.63 2.34 1.62
C SER A 127 -19.27 2.68 0.99
N GLU A 128 -18.15 2.25 1.57
CA GLU A 128 -16.83 2.61 1.08
C GLU A 128 -16.18 1.47 0.28
N LYS A 129 -15.66 1.82 -0.91
CA LYS A 129 -14.96 0.84 -1.74
C LYS A 129 -13.67 0.38 -1.07
N ASN A 130 -13.41 -0.93 -1.10
CA ASN A 130 -12.14 -1.48 -0.65
C ASN A 130 -10.97 -0.95 -1.47
N LEU A 131 -9.79 -0.82 -0.88
CA LEU A 131 -8.59 -0.45 -1.62
C LEU A 131 -7.96 -1.69 -2.27
N PHE A 132 -7.51 -1.52 -3.51
CA PHE A 132 -6.80 -2.55 -4.26
C PHE A 132 -5.63 -1.93 -5.02
N ARG A 133 -4.47 -2.60 -5.00
CA ARG A 133 -3.34 -2.24 -5.87
C ARG A 133 -2.94 -3.45 -6.71
N PRO A 134 -2.87 -3.31 -8.05
CA PRO A 134 -2.44 -4.40 -8.91
C PRO A 134 -0.93 -4.66 -8.77
N PRO A 135 -0.50 -5.91 -8.58
CA PRO A 135 0.92 -6.28 -8.61
C PRO A 135 1.66 -5.73 -9.83
N TYR A 136 2.86 -5.19 -9.60
CA TYR A 136 3.69 -4.56 -10.64
C TYR A 136 3.05 -3.32 -11.30
N GLY A 137 1.92 -2.80 -10.81
CA GLY A 137 1.13 -1.79 -11.51
C GLY A 137 0.53 -2.28 -12.83
N ARG A 138 0.43 -3.58 -13.05
CA ARG A 138 0.05 -4.20 -14.33
C ARG A 138 -1.35 -4.77 -14.28
N ILE A 139 -2.30 -4.00 -14.79
CA ILE A 139 -3.72 -4.35 -14.89
C ILE A 139 -4.24 -4.04 -16.30
N ARG A 140 -5.24 -4.77 -16.79
CA ARG A 140 -5.86 -4.59 -18.11
C ARG A 140 -7.18 -3.85 -17.97
N SER A 141 -7.61 -3.11 -18.98
CA SER A 141 -8.88 -2.35 -18.96
C SER A 141 -10.09 -3.20 -18.58
N LYS A 142 -10.19 -4.44 -19.11
CA LYS A 142 -11.27 -5.36 -18.74
C LYS A 142 -11.24 -5.74 -17.25
N GLN A 143 -10.05 -5.86 -16.64
CA GLN A 143 -9.89 -6.14 -15.21
C GLN A 143 -10.22 -4.90 -14.37
N ILE A 144 -9.81 -3.70 -14.84
CA ILE A 144 -10.18 -2.43 -14.19
C ILE A 144 -11.71 -2.33 -14.12
N ASN A 145 -12.41 -2.49 -15.26
CA ASN A 145 -13.86 -2.37 -15.32
C ASN A 145 -14.57 -3.39 -14.40
N ALA A 146 -14.04 -4.61 -14.30
CA ALA A 146 -14.62 -5.65 -13.44
C ALA A 146 -14.41 -5.38 -11.94
N LEU A 147 -13.38 -4.59 -11.56
CA LEU A 147 -13.03 -4.35 -10.17
C LEU A 147 -13.50 -2.99 -9.63
N THR A 148 -13.72 -1.99 -10.49
CA THR A 148 -14.01 -0.60 -10.06
C THR A 148 -15.36 -0.43 -9.34
N GLU A 149 -16.29 -1.38 -9.46
CA GLU A 149 -17.52 -1.35 -8.68
C GLU A 149 -17.25 -1.56 -7.18
N GLN A 150 -16.38 -2.52 -6.84
CA GLN A 150 -16.11 -2.95 -5.47
C GLN A 150 -14.83 -2.33 -4.89
N TYR A 151 -13.91 -1.90 -5.77
CA TYR A 151 -12.59 -1.43 -5.38
C TYR A 151 -12.30 -0.04 -5.91
N ARG A 152 -11.59 0.74 -5.09
CA ARG A 152 -10.80 1.87 -5.55
C ARG A 152 -9.40 1.33 -5.86
N ILE A 153 -9.01 1.43 -7.14
CA ILE A 153 -7.71 0.95 -7.61
C ILE A 153 -6.69 2.06 -7.38
N VAL A 154 -5.73 1.78 -6.49
CA VAL A 154 -4.71 2.75 -6.07
C VAL A 154 -3.38 2.42 -6.74
N MET A 155 -2.85 3.40 -7.44
CA MET A 155 -1.51 3.41 -8.00
C MET A 155 -0.56 4.19 -7.07
N TRP A 156 0.35 4.98 -7.60
CA TRP A 156 1.30 5.79 -6.83
C TRP A 156 1.73 7.05 -7.56
N ASP A 157 2.09 8.09 -6.82
CA ASP A 157 2.80 9.26 -7.33
C ASP A 157 4.33 9.01 -7.27
N VAL A 158 4.81 8.34 -6.21
CA VAL A 158 6.23 8.07 -5.98
C VAL A 158 6.48 6.58 -5.78
N LEU A 159 7.35 6.01 -6.63
CA LEU A 159 7.88 4.66 -6.49
C LEU A 159 9.32 4.74 -5.98
N THR A 160 9.58 4.24 -4.78
CA THR A 160 10.91 4.29 -4.15
C THR A 160 11.94 3.45 -4.88
N SER A 161 11.49 2.45 -5.62
CA SER A 161 12.34 1.44 -6.28
C SER A 161 13.25 0.68 -5.30
N ASP A 162 12.84 0.56 -4.04
CA ASP A 162 13.57 -0.10 -2.96
C ASP A 162 13.87 -1.58 -3.23
N TYR A 163 13.03 -2.24 -4.02
CA TYR A 163 13.24 -3.63 -4.49
C TYR A 163 14.40 -3.78 -5.48
N SER A 164 14.95 -2.67 -6.01
CA SER A 164 16.02 -2.74 -7.02
C SER A 164 17.37 -3.00 -6.37
N GLN A 165 17.97 -4.16 -6.69
CA GLN A 165 19.30 -4.54 -6.18
C GLN A 165 20.44 -3.69 -6.77
N SER A 166 20.22 -3.05 -7.92
CA SER A 166 21.20 -2.16 -8.56
C SER A 166 21.13 -0.72 -8.04
N LEU A 167 20.08 -0.37 -7.27
CA LEU A 167 19.94 0.95 -6.67
C LEU A 167 20.60 0.97 -5.29
N SER A 168 21.43 2.00 -5.01
CA SER A 168 21.97 2.14 -3.66
C SER A 168 20.91 2.70 -2.70
N PRO A 169 21.00 2.40 -1.39
CA PRO A 169 20.06 2.92 -0.39
C PRO A 169 19.98 4.45 -0.38
N GLU A 170 21.10 5.14 -0.57
CA GLU A 170 21.18 6.61 -0.62
C GLU A 170 20.47 7.17 -1.86
N LYS A 171 20.58 6.51 -3.02
CA LYS A 171 19.85 6.91 -4.24
C LYS A 171 18.36 6.67 -4.07
N CYS A 172 17.96 5.56 -3.43
CA CYS A 172 16.57 5.28 -3.07
C CYS A 172 16.00 6.41 -2.21
N LEU A 173 16.68 6.79 -1.13
CA LEU A 173 16.28 7.89 -0.24
C LEU A 173 16.18 9.23 -0.98
N ARG A 174 17.27 9.65 -1.64
CA ARG A 174 17.28 10.95 -2.33
C ARG A 174 16.22 11.05 -3.42
N GLY A 175 16.03 9.98 -4.20
CA GLY A 175 15.01 9.94 -5.24
C GLY A 175 13.60 10.03 -4.68
N THR A 176 13.34 9.35 -3.57
CA THR A 176 12.04 9.40 -2.87
C THR A 176 11.76 10.81 -2.34
N ILE A 177 12.71 11.41 -1.60
CA ILE A 177 12.56 12.76 -1.06
C ILE A 177 12.34 13.79 -2.18
N SER A 178 13.15 13.76 -3.22
CA SER A 178 13.06 14.70 -4.35
C SER A 178 11.75 14.57 -5.14
N ALA A 179 11.13 13.39 -5.13
CA ALA A 179 9.90 13.14 -5.87
C ALA A 179 8.64 13.47 -5.07
N ALA A 180 8.67 13.35 -3.74
CA ALA A 180 7.49 13.51 -2.89
C ALA A 180 7.05 14.98 -2.75
N ARG A 181 5.74 15.17 -2.57
CA ARG A 181 5.06 16.47 -2.39
C ARG A 181 3.74 16.24 -1.64
N PRO A 182 3.05 17.29 -1.15
CA PRO A 182 1.76 17.13 -0.48
C PRO A 182 0.81 16.25 -1.27
N GLY A 183 0.20 15.27 -0.61
CA GLY A 183 -0.72 14.31 -1.22
C GLY A 183 -0.06 13.12 -1.94
N SER A 184 1.27 13.03 -2.01
CA SER A 184 1.93 11.91 -2.69
C SER A 184 1.61 10.58 -2.02
N ILE A 185 1.20 9.60 -2.83
CA ILE A 185 1.15 8.19 -2.47
C ILE A 185 2.52 7.61 -2.77
N ILE A 186 3.24 7.18 -1.73
CA ILE A 186 4.61 6.69 -1.81
C ILE A 186 4.60 5.17 -1.60
N VAL A 187 5.21 4.42 -2.53
CA VAL A 187 5.30 2.97 -2.45
C VAL A 187 6.68 2.54 -1.97
N PHE A 188 6.70 1.86 -0.85
CA PHE A 188 7.76 0.98 -0.37
C PHE A 188 7.28 -0.47 -0.47
N HIS A 189 8.20 -1.42 -0.29
CA HIS A 189 7.87 -2.85 -0.27
C HIS A 189 8.41 -3.45 1.03
N ASP A 190 7.51 -4.01 1.84
CA ASP A 190 7.88 -4.75 3.06
C ASP A 190 8.19 -6.21 2.73
N SER A 191 9.19 -6.41 1.86
CA SER A 191 9.61 -7.69 1.33
C SER A 191 11.13 -7.91 1.51
N LEU A 192 11.57 -9.17 1.57
CA LEU A 192 13.00 -9.50 1.70
C LEU A 192 13.85 -8.87 0.60
N LYS A 193 13.29 -8.77 -0.62
CA LYS A 193 13.98 -8.18 -1.75
C LYS A 193 14.23 -6.68 -1.57
N ALA A 194 13.32 -5.97 -0.93
CA ALA A 194 13.42 -4.53 -0.69
C ALA A 194 14.15 -4.18 0.61
N GLN A 195 14.30 -5.14 1.51
CA GLN A 195 14.76 -4.93 2.89
C GLN A 195 15.99 -4.02 2.98
N ARG A 196 17.04 -4.27 2.19
CA ARG A 196 18.29 -3.48 2.22
C ARG A 196 18.03 -1.98 2.00
N ASN A 197 17.27 -1.62 0.99
CA ASN A 197 17.04 -0.23 0.63
C ASN A 197 15.94 0.38 1.51
N MET A 198 14.89 -0.38 1.79
CA MET A 198 13.76 0.05 2.60
C MET A 198 14.19 0.37 4.04
N THR A 199 14.97 -0.50 4.71
CA THR A 199 15.41 -0.27 6.10
C THR A 199 16.33 0.93 6.23
N TYR A 200 17.05 1.29 5.19
CA TYR A 200 17.85 2.52 5.17
C TYR A 200 17.01 3.77 4.86
N ALA A 201 16.15 3.68 3.84
CA ALA A 201 15.47 4.85 3.29
C ALA A 201 14.24 5.26 4.11
N LEU A 202 13.46 4.31 4.64
CA LEU A 202 12.20 4.60 5.34
C LEU A 202 12.39 5.52 6.56
N PRO A 203 13.23 5.19 7.57
CA PRO A 203 13.37 6.04 8.75
C PRO A 203 13.89 7.43 8.40
N LYS A 204 14.84 7.54 7.47
CA LYS A 204 15.40 8.84 7.04
C LYS A 204 14.41 9.67 6.22
N CYS A 205 13.54 9.02 5.46
CA CYS A 205 12.45 9.68 4.75
C CYS A 205 11.42 10.24 5.74
N LEU A 206 11.02 9.46 6.74
CA LEU A 206 10.13 9.88 7.81
C LEU A 206 10.72 11.06 8.59
N GLU A 207 11.98 10.96 9.03
CA GLU A 207 12.68 12.03 9.73
C GLU A 207 12.72 13.33 8.93
N HIS A 208 13.10 13.25 7.64
CA HIS A 208 13.18 14.41 6.76
C HIS A 208 11.83 15.14 6.64
N PHE A 209 10.75 14.42 6.38
CA PHE A 209 9.44 15.04 6.19
C PHE A 209 8.80 15.47 7.53
N SER A 210 9.03 14.76 8.65
CA SER A 210 8.62 15.19 9.98
C SER A 210 9.24 16.55 10.34
N ASN A 211 10.54 16.73 10.07
CA ASN A 211 11.24 17.99 10.29
C ASN A 211 10.70 19.14 9.43
N LEU A 212 10.07 18.83 8.31
CA LEU A 212 9.37 19.80 7.44
C LEU A 212 7.90 20.01 7.85
N GLY A 213 7.43 19.36 8.90
CA GLY A 213 6.06 19.47 9.41
C GLY A 213 5.03 18.66 8.61
N TYR A 214 5.44 17.62 7.90
CA TYR A 214 4.50 16.70 7.23
C TYR A 214 3.94 15.71 8.22
N GLN A 215 2.68 15.31 7.97
CA GLN A 215 2.01 14.19 8.62
C GLN A 215 1.95 12.98 7.69
N PHE A 216 2.00 11.79 8.28
CA PHE A 216 1.90 10.53 7.54
C PHE A 216 0.57 9.86 7.87
N LYS A 217 -0.27 9.69 6.86
CA LYS A 217 -1.63 9.18 7.02
C LYS A 217 -1.86 7.91 6.21
N ALA A 218 -2.74 7.04 6.70
CA ALA A 218 -3.32 5.99 5.89
C ALA A 218 -4.18 6.60 4.77
N LEU A 219 -4.33 5.90 3.65
CA LEU A 219 -5.18 6.34 2.55
C LEU A 219 -6.62 6.48 3.04
N PRO A 220 -7.31 7.58 2.74
CA PRO A 220 -8.72 7.70 3.09
C PRO A 220 -9.57 6.72 2.29
N ASN A 221 -10.63 6.21 2.93
CA ASN A 221 -11.57 5.29 2.29
C ASN A 221 -12.56 6.01 1.37
N SER A 222 -12.88 7.26 1.66
CA SER A 222 -13.76 8.11 0.83
C SER A 222 -13.06 8.61 -0.45
N SER A 223 -13.85 8.98 -1.46
CA SER A 223 -13.34 9.61 -2.70
C SER A 223 -12.69 10.97 -2.38
N PHE A 224 -11.64 11.30 -3.11
CA PHE A 224 -10.94 12.59 -3.04
C PHE A 224 -11.58 13.60 -3.97
#